data_77fefdae9e5ebccfd2fbdfe3d99bce5d
#
_entry.id   77fefdae9e5ebccfd2fbdfe3d99bce5d
#
_cell.length_a   1.000
_cell.length_b   1.000
_cell.length_c   1.000
_cell.angle_alpha   90.00
_cell.angle_beta   90.00
_cell.angle_gamma   90.00
#
_symmetry.space_group_name_H-M   'P 1'
#
loop_
_entity.id
_entity.type
_entity.pdbx_description
1 polymer ?
#
loop_
_entity_poly.entity_id
_entity_poly.type
_entity_poly.pdbx_seq_one_letter_code
_entity_poly.pdbx_strand_id
1 'polypeptide(L)'
;MLCHAPIRRISRTVMLLSLLVGLAGCSTWFSSDFRDPRVQLKNVEIIKARLLEQEFMLRFRIDNPNEQSLPVRGLVYTVHLNDIELASGESSGWTTVPGNGFEYYEVPIHTNLWRHMKYIVRLLEKPDRPIAYRLDGELKTGLMLGRRVHISTNGEIIPGNFIPE
;
A
#
# COMPACT_ATOMS: atom_id res chain seq x y z
N MET A 1 -7.23 38.84 62.85
CA MET A 1 -7.09 39.13 61.44
C MET A 1 -6.27 37.99 60.78
N LEU A 2 -6.94 36.99 60.19
CA LEU A 2 -6.28 35.81 59.60
C LEU A 2 -6.12 36.02 58.10
N CYS A 3 -4.88 36.06 57.69
CA CYS A 3 -4.50 36.05 56.24
C CYS A 3 -4.73 34.69 55.62
N HIS A 4 -5.77 34.51 54.81
CA HIS A 4 -6.11 33.26 54.11
C HIS A 4 -6.02 33.45 52.59
N ALA A 5 -4.85 33.81 52.06
CA ALA A 5 -4.77 34.04 50.59
C ALA A 5 -3.67 33.36 49.75
N PRO A 6 -2.69 32.55 50.26
CA PRO A 6 -1.68 31.97 49.37
C PRO A 6 -1.99 30.54 48.85
N ILE A 7 -2.79 29.73 49.58
CA ILE A 7 -2.97 28.29 49.30
C ILE A 7 -3.68 28.04 47.96
N ARG A 8 -4.61 28.91 47.60
CA ARG A 8 -5.43 28.75 46.36
C ARG A 8 -4.67 29.03 45.07
N ARG A 9 -3.60 29.82 45.12
CA ARG A 9 -2.73 30.10 43.96
C ARG A 9 -1.72 28.99 43.73
N ILE A 10 -1.20 28.40 44.80
CA ILE A 10 -0.25 27.27 44.71
C ILE A 10 -0.93 26.03 44.12
N SER A 11 -2.18 25.76 44.51
CA SER A 11 -2.95 24.64 43.93
C SER A 11 -3.18 24.76 42.39
N ARG A 12 -3.45 25.98 41.92
CA ARG A 12 -3.65 26.22 40.48
C ARG A 12 -2.35 26.09 39.67
N THR A 13 -1.24 26.56 40.21
CA THR A 13 0.06 26.44 39.55
C THR A 13 0.57 25.00 39.51
N VAL A 14 0.36 24.23 40.58
CA VAL A 14 0.70 22.80 40.63
C VAL A 14 -0.18 22.01 39.67
N MET A 15 -1.47 22.31 39.56
CA MET A 15 -2.38 21.67 38.61
C MET A 15 -2.05 22.00 37.17
N LEU A 16 -1.63 23.23 36.86
CA LEU A 16 -1.15 23.62 35.53
C LEU A 16 0.17 22.94 35.17
N LEU A 17 1.08 22.81 36.12
CA LEU A 17 2.38 22.17 35.92
C LEU A 17 2.23 20.66 35.68
N SER A 18 1.31 19.99 36.41
CA SER A 18 1.00 18.56 36.19
C SER A 18 0.32 18.31 34.86
N LEU A 19 -0.49 19.25 34.36
CA LEU A 19 -1.12 19.17 33.05
C LEU A 19 -0.05 19.30 31.89
N LEU A 20 0.93 20.18 32.08
CA LEU A 20 2.02 20.37 31.14
C LEU A 20 2.96 19.15 31.05
N VAL A 21 3.23 18.48 32.17
CA VAL A 21 4.05 17.26 32.21
C VAL A 21 3.32 16.09 31.55
N GLY A 22 1.99 16.04 31.64
CA GLY A 22 1.17 15.00 30.96
C GLY A 22 1.17 15.11 29.42
N LEU A 23 1.40 16.30 28.87
CA LEU A 23 1.44 16.48 27.41
C LEU A 23 2.81 16.14 26.77
N ALA A 24 3.88 16.06 27.57
CA ALA A 24 5.21 15.71 27.07
C ALA A 24 5.40 14.22 26.74
N GLY A 25 4.48 13.37 27.18
CA GLY A 25 4.58 11.91 27.04
C GLY A 25 4.20 11.32 25.68
N CYS A 26 3.59 12.09 24.76
CA CYS A 26 3.06 11.55 23.51
C CYS A 26 3.98 11.67 22.29
N SER A 27 5.21 12.18 22.43
CA SER A 27 6.11 12.40 21.30
C SER A 27 6.95 11.18 20.88
N THR A 28 6.94 10.10 21.66
CA THR A 28 7.76 8.90 21.41
C THR A 28 7.14 7.92 20.39
N TRP A 29 5.96 8.17 19.89
CA TRP A 29 5.34 7.25 18.91
C TRP A 29 5.59 7.60 17.44
N PHE A 30 6.26 8.71 17.19
CA PHE A 30 6.85 8.99 15.88
C PHE A 30 8.33 8.63 15.90
N SER A 31 8.64 7.35 16.03
CA SER A 31 10.01 6.90 15.89
C SER A 31 10.50 7.28 14.49
N SER A 32 11.58 8.06 14.45
CA SER A 32 12.34 8.45 13.26
C SER A 32 12.96 7.25 12.51
N ASP A 33 12.70 6.03 12.97
CA ASP A 33 13.33 4.79 12.50
C ASP A 33 12.36 3.88 11.73
N PHE A 34 11.24 4.43 11.24
CA PHE A 34 10.31 3.67 10.39
C PHE A 34 10.97 3.37 9.04
N ARG A 35 11.08 2.08 8.73
CA ARG A 35 11.55 1.57 7.45
C ARG A 35 10.36 1.26 6.55
N ASP A 36 10.45 1.69 5.30
CA ASP A 36 9.38 1.43 4.35
C ASP A 36 9.23 -0.07 4.08
N PRO A 37 8.00 -0.60 4.03
CA PRO A 37 7.74 -1.99 3.72
C PRO A 37 8.16 -2.30 2.28
N ARG A 38 8.58 -3.55 2.04
CA ARG A 38 8.86 -4.04 0.70
C ARG A 38 7.62 -4.70 0.15
N VAL A 39 7.24 -4.31 -1.07
CA VAL A 39 6.08 -4.86 -1.75
C VAL A 39 6.53 -5.56 -3.03
N GLN A 40 6.10 -6.81 -3.20
CA GLN A 40 6.45 -7.63 -4.37
C GLN A 40 5.19 -8.26 -4.95
N LEU A 41 5.01 -8.15 -6.26
CA LEU A 41 3.99 -8.92 -6.95
C LEU A 41 4.42 -10.38 -7.02
N LYS A 42 3.61 -11.29 -6.49
CA LYS A 42 3.90 -12.73 -6.43
C LYS A 42 3.09 -13.54 -7.42
N ASN A 43 1.87 -13.14 -7.68
CA ASN A 43 0.99 -13.88 -8.58
C ASN A 43 0.02 -12.92 -9.29
N VAL A 44 -0.36 -13.31 -10.49
CA VAL A 44 -1.42 -12.70 -11.29
C VAL A 44 -2.34 -13.84 -11.71
N GLU A 45 -3.57 -13.82 -11.24
CA GLU A 45 -4.58 -14.82 -11.57
C GLU A 45 -5.67 -14.18 -12.44
N ILE A 46 -6.10 -14.91 -13.48
CA ILE A 46 -7.19 -14.48 -14.34
C ILE A 46 -8.50 -15.00 -13.74
N ILE A 47 -9.32 -14.11 -13.20
CA ILE A 47 -10.62 -14.46 -12.62
C ILE A 47 -11.69 -14.51 -13.71
N LYS A 48 -11.64 -13.56 -14.65
CA LYS A 48 -12.61 -13.45 -15.73
C LYS A 48 -11.92 -12.96 -17.00
N ALA A 49 -12.12 -13.67 -18.07
CA ALA A 49 -11.59 -13.32 -19.38
C ALA A 49 -12.72 -13.20 -20.41
N ARG A 50 -13.44 -12.08 -20.39
CA ARG A 50 -14.43 -11.74 -21.44
C ARG A 50 -13.84 -10.70 -22.37
N LEU A 51 -14.31 -10.65 -23.59
CA LEU A 51 -13.78 -9.76 -24.63
C LEU A 51 -13.77 -8.28 -24.19
N LEU A 52 -14.80 -7.83 -23.50
CA LEU A 52 -14.98 -6.43 -23.09
C LEU A 52 -14.66 -6.17 -21.61
N GLU A 53 -14.44 -7.22 -20.83
CA GLU A 53 -14.26 -7.12 -19.38
C GLU A 53 -13.33 -8.23 -18.93
N GLN A 54 -12.19 -7.86 -18.42
CA GLN A 54 -11.24 -8.78 -17.81
C GLN A 54 -11.05 -8.41 -16.35
N GLU A 55 -11.00 -9.43 -15.51
CA GLU A 55 -10.76 -9.31 -14.09
C GLU A 55 -9.55 -10.18 -13.73
N PHE A 56 -8.58 -9.54 -13.09
CA PHE A 56 -7.37 -10.18 -12.60
C PHE A 56 -7.30 -10.01 -11.09
N MET A 57 -6.78 -11.01 -10.41
CA MET A 57 -6.40 -10.92 -9.02
C MET A 57 -4.88 -10.81 -8.92
N LEU A 58 -4.40 -9.66 -8.44
CA LEU A 58 -2.97 -9.48 -8.15
C LEU A 58 -2.72 -9.84 -6.68
N ARG A 59 -1.77 -10.73 -6.44
CA ARG A 59 -1.33 -11.09 -5.11
C ARG A 59 0.02 -10.48 -4.81
N PHE A 60 0.03 -9.53 -3.90
CA PHE A 60 1.23 -8.87 -3.40
C PHE A 60 1.69 -9.53 -2.10
N ARG A 61 2.99 -9.67 -1.95
CA ARG A 61 3.63 -9.93 -0.66
C ARG A 61 4.15 -8.61 -0.11
N ILE A 62 3.76 -8.27 1.11
CA ILE A 62 4.19 -7.08 1.83
C ILE A 62 5.05 -7.54 2.99
N ASP A 63 6.35 -7.23 2.94
CA ASP A 63 7.30 -7.51 4.02
C ASP A 63 7.46 -6.25 4.89
N ASN A 64 7.21 -6.37 6.19
CA ASN A 64 7.33 -5.30 7.16
C ASN A 64 8.65 -5.43 7.94
N PRO A 65 9.64 -4.56 7.70
CA PRO A 65 10.93 -4.60 8.39
C PRO A 65 10.90 -3.95 9.78
N ASN A 66 9.75 -3.43 10.21
CA ASN A 66 9.58 -2.76 11.49
C ASN A 66 9.15 -3.76 12.57
N GLU A 67 9.50 -3.50 13.82
CA GLU A 67 9.07 -4.33 14.97
C GLU A 67 7.56 -4.25 15.23
N GLN A 68 6.97 -3.11 14.88
CA GLN A 68 5.54 -2.87 15.06
C GLN A 68 4.75 -3.39 13.87
N SER A 69 3.54 -3.91 14.14
CA SER A 69 2.62 -4.31 13.09
C SER A 69 2.20 -3.11 12.23
N LEU A 70 2.05 -3.34 10.92
CA LEU A 70 1.73 -2.33 9.92
C LEU A 70 0.30 -2.54 9.41
N PRO A 71 -0.66 -1.70 9.81
CA PRO A 71 -1.99 -1.71 9.20
C PRO A 71 -1.93 -1.19 7.77
N VAL A 72 -2.45 -1.97 6.82
CA VAL A 72 -2.62 -1.61 5.41
C VAL A 72 -4.10 -1.40 5.16
N ARG A 73 -4.47 -0.27 4.55
CA ARG A 73 -5.86 0.13 4.31
C ARG A 73 -6.25 0.18 2.85
N GLY A 74 -5.31 0.03 1.97
CA GLY A 74 -5.56 0.06 0.54
C GLY A 74 -4.30 0.29 -0.26
N LEU A 75 -4.45 0.14 -1.56
CA LEU A 75 -3.41 0.35 -2.56
C LEU A 75 -4.01 1.17 -3.70
N VAL A 76 -3.39 2.30 -4.01
CA VAL A 76 -3.59 2.98 -5.29
C VAL A 76 -2.55 2.42 -6.25
N TYR A 77 -2.94 2.06 -7.46
CA TYR A 77 -2.05 1.41 -8.40
C TYR A 77 -2.24 1.89 -9.83
N THR A 78 -1.17 1.81 -10.60
CA THR A 78 -1.16 1.95 -12.07
C THR A 78 -0.30 0.83 -12.64
N VAL A 79 -0.85 0.09 -13.57
CA VAL A 79 -0.18 -1.02 -14.27
C VAL A 79 0.12 -0.61 -15.70
N HIS A 80 1.39 -0.71 -16.07
CA HIS A 80 1.85 -0.47 -17.43
C HIS A 80 2.34 -1.78 -18.06
N LEU A 81 2.05 -1.96 -19.34
CA LEU A 81 2.71 -2.93 -20.21
C LEU A 81 3.53 -2.18 -21.24
N ASN A 82 4.85 -2.33 -21.20
CA ASN A 82 5.79 -1.45 -21.87
C ASN A 82 5.46 0.02 -21.51
N ASP A 83 5.12 0.84 -22.50
CA ASP A 83 4.82 2.28 -22.31
C ASP A 83 3.31 2.60 -22.23
N ILE A 84 2.46 1.56 -22.19
CA ILE A 84 0.99 1.75 -22.18
C ILE A 84 0.41 1.48 -20.80
N GLU A 85 -0.32 2.46 -20.26
CA GLU A 85 -1.15 2.26 -19.08
C GLU A 85 -2.28 1.28 -19.41
N LEU A 86 -2.25 0.12 -18.77
CA LEU A 86 -3.24 -0.94 -18.95
C LEU A 86 -4.42 -0.78 -18.01
N ALA A 87 -4.12 -0.43 -16.77
CA ALA A 87 -5.12 -0.26 -15.72
C ALA A 87 -4.60 0.68 -14.65
N SER A 88 -5.51 1.44 -14.05
CA SER A 88 -5.29 2.20 -12.83
C SER A 88 -6.50 2.12 -11.92
N GLY A 89 -6.28 2.18 -10.63
CA GLY A 89 -7.37 2.05 -9.67
C GLY A 89 -6.93 2.17 -8.21
N GLU A 90 -7.92 1.96 -7.35
CA GLU A 90 -7.73 1.93 -5.91
C GLU A 90 -8.40 0.68 -5.33
N SER A 91 -7.68 -0.07 -4.52
CA SER A 91 -8.21 -1.14 -3.69
C SER A 91 -8.34 -0.67 -2.24
N SER A 92 -9.44 -0.99 -1.60
CA SER A 92 -9.76 -0.62 -0.21
C SER A 92 -9.87 -1.84 0.69
N GLY A 93 -8.90 -2.72 0.66
CA GLY A 93 -8.82 -3.88 1.56
C GLY A 93 -8.08 -3.55 2.85
N TRP A 94 -8.54 -4.10 3.99
CA TRP A 94 -7.83 -4.01 5.26
C TRP A 94 -7.05 -5.28 5.54
N THR A 95 -5.77 -5.13 5.85
CA THR A 95 -4.94 -6.21 6.39
C THR A 95 -3.95 -5.63 7.39
N THR A 96 -3.32 -6.49 8.20
CA THR A 96 -2.28 -6.10 9.14
C THR A 96 -1.07 -6.97 8.92
N VAL A 97 0.04 -6.36 8.53
CA VAL A 97 1.32 -7.05 8.35
C VAL A 97 2.02 -7.10 9.70
N PRO A 98 2.31 -8.29 10.25
CA PRO A 98 2.99 -8.42 11.54
C PRO A 98 4.38 -7.78 11.51
N GLY A 99 4.85 -7.34 12.69
CA GLY A 99 6.20 -6.79 12.84
C GLY A 99 7.25 -7.85 12.50
N ASN A 100 8.31 -7.45 11.79
CA ASN A 100 9.38 -8.34 11.28
C ASN A 100 8.84 -9.55 10.49
N GLY A 101 7.65 -9.41 9.89
CA GLY A 101 6.93 -10.45 9.18
C GLY A 101 6.45 -10.01 7.81
N PHE A 102 5.60 -10.84 7.24
CA PHE A 102 4.97 -10.52 5.95
C PHE A 102 3.50 -10.94 5.93
N GLU A 103 2.75 -10.38 4.99
CA GLU A 103 1.37 -10.74 4.71
C GLU A 103 1.11 -10.66 3.19
N TYR A 104 0.13 -11.43 2.74
CA TYR A 104 -0.35 -11.35 1.37
C TYR A 104 -1.53 -10.39 1.27
N TYR A 105 -1.50 -9.55 0.25
CA TYR A 105 -2.55 -8.59 -0.04
C TYR A 105 -3.06 -8.79 -1.46
N GLU A 106 -4.35 -9.07 -1.60
CA GLU A 106 -5.00 -9.35 -2.87
C GLU A 106 -5.74 -8.11 -3.38
N VAL A 107 -5.53 -7.80 -4.64
CA VAL A 107 -6.09 -6.62 -5.30
C VAL A 107 -6.81 -7.05 -6.57
N PRO A 108 -8.13 -6.95 -6.64
CA PRO A 108 -8.86 -7.17 -7.88
C PRO A 108 -8.63 -5.99 -8.83
N ILE A 109 -8.26 -6.30 -10.07
CA ILE A 109 -8.09 -5.32 -11.14
C ILE A 109 -9.09 -5.61 -12.25
N HIS A 110 -9.87 -4.61 -12.60
CA HIS A 110 -10.74 -4.63 -13.76
C HIS A 110 -10.09 -3.88 -14.92
N THR A 111 -9.98 -4.52 -16.06
CA THR A 111 -9.42 -3.90 -17.26
C THR A 111 -10.44 -3.96 -18.40
N ASN A 112 -10.28 -3.03 -19.33
CA ASN A 112 -10.95 -3.07 -20.60
C ASN A 112 -9.89 -3.06 -21.71
N LEU A 113 -9.41 -4.23 -22.07
CA LEU A 113 -8.37 -4.41 -23.08
C LEU A 113 -8.80 -3.92 -24.47
N TRP A 114 -10.10 -3.71 -24.68
CA TRP A 114 -10.64 -3.22 -25.94
C TRP A 114 -10.06 -1.86 -26.35
N ARG A 115 -9.79 -0.99 -25.38
CA ARG A 115 -9.13 0.29 -25.63
C ARG A 115 -7.74 0.15 -26.25
N HIS A 116 -7.06 -0.94 -25.96
CA HIS A 116 -5.68 -1.20 -26.37
C HIS A 116 -5.55 -2.44 -27.28
N MET A 117 -6.68 -2.91 -27.84
CA MET A 117 -6.76 -4.17 -28.60
C MET A 117 -5.69 -4.28 -29.70
N LYS A 118 -5.51 -3.24 -30.51
CA LYS A 118 -4.50 -3.24 -31.58
C LYS A 118 -3.08 -3.44 -31.05
N TYR A 119 -2.81 -2.93 -29.86
CA TYR A 119 -1.52 -3.03 -29.22
C TYR A 119 -1.33 -4.42 -28.62
N ILE A 120 -2.33 -4.91 -27.90
CA ILE A 120 -2.33 -6.26 -27.29
C ILE A 120 -2.13 -7.33 -28.37
N VAL A 121 -2.86 -7.24 -29.48
CA VAL A 121 -2.69 -8.17 -30.61
C VAL A 121 -1.25 -8.18 -31.11
N ARG A 122 -0.61 -7.03 -31.30
CA ARG A 122 0.80 -6.95 -31.72
C ARG A 122 1.77 -7.59 -30.72
N LEU A 123 1.46 -7.49 -29.42
CA LEU A 123 2.27 -8.15 -28.39
C LEU A 123 2.13 -9.66 -28.47
N LEU A 124 0.92 -10.16 -28.70
CA LEU A 124 0.62 -11.58 -28.80
C LEU A 124 1.05 -12.22 -30.13
N GLU A 125 1.24 -11.43 -31.19
CA GLU A 125 1.83 -11.90 -32.46
C GLU A 125 3.28 -12.42 -32.31
N LYS A 126 3.92 -12.07 -31.20
CA LYS A 126 5.31 -12.49 -30.89
C LYS A 126 5.35 -13.08 -29.46
N PRO A 127 4.77 -14.26 -29.26
CA PRO A 127 4.58 -14.83 -27.92
C PRO A 127 5.90 -15.12 -27.17
N ASP A 128 7.00 -15.28 -27.89
CA ASP A 128 8.32 -15.54 -27.33
C ASP A 128 9.07 -14.25 -26.91
N ARG A 129 8.52 -13.08 -27.21
CA ARG A 129 9.15 -11.83 -26.81
C ARG A 129 8.71 -11.44 -25.40
N PRO A 130 9.65 -11.08 -24.52
CA PRO A 130 9.33 -10.58 -23.21
C PRO A 130 8.58 -9.25 -23.35
N ILE A 131 7.52 -9.11 -22.56
CA ILE A 131 6.74 -7.88 -22.39
C ILE A 131 7.13 -7.32 -21.04
N ALA A 132 7.70 -6.11 -21.03
CA ALA A 132 8.00 -5.44 -19.79
C ALA A 132 6.70 -5.00 -19.10
N TYR A 133 6.58 -5.25 -17.83
CA TYR A 133 5.52 -4.67 -17.01
C TYR A 133 6.10 -3.76 -15.92
N ARG A 134 5.38 -2.73 -15.58
CA ARG A 134 5.64 -1.87 -14.43
C ARG A 134 4.36 -1.63 -13.68
N LEU A 135 4.43 -1.81 -12.38
CA LEU A 135 3.38 -1.46 -11.45
C LEU A 135 3.92 -0.36 -10.54
N ASP A 136 3.33 0.80 -10.63
CA ASP A 136 3.56 1.92 -9.72
C ASP A 136 2.35 2.09 -8.80
N GLY A 137 2.58 2.46 -7.56
CA GLY A 137 1.47 2.66 -6.64
C GLY A 137 1.84 3.29 -5.32
N GLU A 138 0.82 3.52 -4.50
CA GLU A 138 0.92 4.02 -3.14
C GLU A 138 0.17 3.10 -2.18
N LEU A 139 0.91 2.47 -1.28
CA LEU A 139 0.33 1.69 -0.20
C LEU A 139 -0.12 2.63 0.92
N LYS A 140 -1.42 2.62 1.23
CA LYS A 140 -2.00 3.40 2.33
C LYS A 140 -1.84 2.64 3.63
N THR A 141 -1.01 3.14 4.54
CA THR A 141 -0.69 2.51 5.83
C THR A 141 -1.08 3.38 7.01
N GLY A 142 -1.18 2.79 8.23
CA GLY A 142 -1.47 3.49 9.48
C GLY A 142 -2.95 3.73 9.75
N LEU A 143 -3.31 4.08 11.00
CA LEU A 143 -4.70 4.19 11.47
C LEU A 143 -5.30 5.58 11.25
N MET A 144 -4.75 6.64 11.83
CA MET A 144 -5.33 7.98 11.79
C MET A 144 -4.55 8.99 10.94
N LEU A 145 -3.23 8.96 11.01
CA LEU A 145 -2.32 9.78 10.22
C LEU A 145 -1.65 8.89 9.16
N GLY A 146 -2.48 8.35 8.24
CA GLY A 146 -2.05 7.37 7.26
C GLY A 146 -0.82 7.83 6.47
N ARG A 147 0.23 7.00 6.52
CA ARG A 147 1.41 7.19 5.69
C ARG A 147 1.16 6.57 4.31
N ARG A 148 1.61 7.23 3.27
CA ARG A 148 1.63 6.68 1.92
C ARG A 148 3.04 6.20 1.63
N VAL A 149 3.16 4.93 1.31
CA VAL A 149 4.43 4.33 0.92
C VAL A 149 4.40 4.12 -0.58
N HIS A 150 5.31 4.78 -1.27
CA HIS A 150 5.44 4.60 -2.72
C HIS A 150 6.03 3.22 -3.01
N ILE A 151 5.40 2.51 -3.95
CA ILE A 151 5.85 1.22 -4.42
C ILE A 151 6.05 1.28 -5.93
N SER A 152 7.13 0.68 -6.41
CA SER A 152 7.36 0.44 -7.83
C SER A 152 7.92 -0.95 -8.00
N THR A 153 7.29 -1.74 -8.84
CA THR A 153 7.72 -3.09 -9.18
C THR A 153 7.69 -3.23 -10.69
N ASN A 154 8.76 -3.76 -11.25
CA ASN A 154 8.90 -4.02 -12.67
C ASN A 154 9.36 -5.46 -12.92
N GLY A 155 9.11 -5.95 -14.09
CA GLY A 155 9.53 -7.27 -14.52
C GLY A 155 9.18 -7.51 -15.99
N GLU A 156 9.32 -8.76 -16.40
CA GLU A 156 9.02 -9.20 -17.76
C GLU A 156 8.07 -10.40 -17.72
N ILE A 157 7.17 -10.45 -18.68
CA ILE A 157 6.23 -11.54 -18.89
C ILE A 157 6.50 -12.09 -20.29
N ILE A 158 6.66 -13.41 -20.42
CA ILE A 158 6.72 -14.09 -21.72
C ILE A 158 5.32 -14.70 -21.96
N PRO A 159 4.54 -14.18 -22.93
CA PRO A 159 3.16 -14.63 -23.15
C PRO A 159 3.03 -16.12 -23.43
N GLY A 160 3.97 -16.69 -24.15
CA GLY A 160 3.99 -18.12 -24.50
C GLY A 160 3.97 -19.06 -23.28
N ASN A 161 4.42 -18.61 -22.10
CA ASN A 161 4.40 -19.42 -20.88
C ASN A 161 2.99 -19.53 -20.25
N PHE A 162 2.01 -18.76 -20.73
CA PHE A 162 0.65 -18.70 -20.21
C PHE A 162 -0.41 -19.19 -21.18
N ILE A 163 -0.02 -19.58 -22.42
CA ILE A 163 -0.92 -20.15 -23.42
C ILE A 163 -0.93 -21.67 -23.19
N PRO A 164 -2.05 -22.28 -22.73
CA PRO A 164 -2.15 -23.73 -22.67
C PRO A 164 -2.08 -24.30 -24.10
N GLU A 165 -1.32 -25.38 -24.27
CA GLU A 165 -1.28 -26.16 -25.50
C GLU A 165 -2.64 -26.78 -25.87
#